data_95214ff8c05069b236b1240da469df70
#
_entry.id   95214ff8c05069b236b1240da469df70
#
_cell.length_a   1.000
_cell.length_b   1.000
_cell.length_c   1.000
_cell.angle_alpha   90.00
_cell.angle_beta   90.00
_cell.angle_gamma   90.00
#
_symmetry.space_group_name_H-M   'P 1'
#
loop_
_entity.id
_entity.type
_entity.pdbx_description
1 polymer ?
#
loop_
_entity_poly.entity_id
_entity_poly.type
_entity_poly.pdbx_seq_one_letter_code
_entity_poly.pdbx_strand_id
1 'polypeptide(L)'
;MTAPPLSRKHVFLRALPIMGANIASPLVGLVDLAVIGRTADTQAIAAVALGGLVFNVFFWSVAFLRMGATALTAQADGREDEGEVRAVLWRAGLVGVAIGLVLLLAQWPLKAGAFALFDSPDDVETLGRAYVDARLWGAPAAFAGFAVYGWLIGLGLTGRALILQAVLNITNAGLSVLFVLGFDMGVAGVGAASAAAQWLHLLAAGGLIVMILRNRGAAPASALFDGAAIRRLLSVNRDIFLRTMALLAGFTWFNIASLREGADVLAGNAILMQYISICAFFLDAFAHVTEAETGRAAGAKDWKRLLRAFRLTSELALGFSIALSLGFLLLGDQFIMMMTTDEATRATARSFLIWCALTPLLGMPSWQLDGLMIGATRGPLMRNAMIAALVIYLALDAVLRPAFGAHGLWLAFLAYYVARAGTLMVGWPGLKRSFMT
;
A
#
# COMPACT_ATOMS: atom_id res chain seq x y z
N MET A 1 -9.06 27.45 -17.81
CA MET A 1 -10.40 26.86 -17.53
C MET A 1 -10.44 26.48 -16.06
N THR A 2 -11.27 27.13 -15.26
CA THR A 2 -11.44 26.77 -13.82
C THR A 2 -11.94 25.33 -13.73
N ALA A 3 -11.18 24.48 -13.05
CA ALA A 3 -11.57 23.09 -12.84
C ALA A 3 -12.97 23.05 -12.18
N PRO A 4 -13.86 22.16 -12.61
CA PRO A 4 -15.21 22.08 -12.06
C PRO A 4 -15.14 21.88 -10.55
N PRO A 5 -16.09 22.45 -9.79
CA PRO A 5 -16.07 22.36 -8.34
C PRO A 5 -16.14 20.89 -7.90
N LEU A 6 -15.23 20.49 -7.00
CA LEU A 6 -15.17 19.14 -6.47
C LEU A 6 -16.54 18.75 -5.86
N SER A 7 -17.08 17.59 -6.27
CA SER A 7 -18.38 17.06 -5.81
C SER A 7 -18.22 15.63 -5.30
N ARG A 8 -19.19 15.13 -4.50
CA ARG A 8 -19.22 13.73 -4.03
C ARG A 8 -19.13 12.73 -5.19
N LYS A 9 -19.88 12.98 -6.28
CA LYS A 9 -19.82 12.15 -7.49
C LYS A 9 -18.42 12.11 -8.08
N HIS A 10 -17.73 13.25 -8.16
CA HIS A 10 -16.38 13.33 -8.70
C HIS A 10 -15.36 12.57 -7.83
N VAL A 11 -15.46 12.71 -6.51
CA VAL A 11 -14.62 11.96 -5.56
C VAL A 11 -14.85 10.46 -5.70
N PHE A 12 -16.11 10.02 -5.74
CA PHE A 12 -16.48 8.61 -5.88
C PHE A 12 -15.96 8.02 -7.20
N LEU A 13 -16.17 8.70 -8.33
CA LEU A 13 -15.70 8.26 -9.64
C LEU A 13 -14.18 8.18 -9.74
N ARG A 14 -13.43 8.95 -8.93
CA ARG A 14 -11.98 8.83 -8.83
C ARG A 14 -11.53 7.73 -7.88
N ALA A 15 -12.28 7.47 -6.81
CA ALA A 15 -11.97 6.41 -5.86
C ALA A 15 -12.25 5.01 -6.44
N LEU A 16 -13.31 4.87 -7.25
CA LEU A 16 -13.74 3.57 -7.79
C LEU A 16 -12.64 2.83 -8.59
N PRO A 17 -11.89 3.48 -9.52
CA PRO A 17 -10.78 2.81 -10.18
C PRO A 17 -9.64 2.43 -9.23
N ILE A 18 -9.39 3.21 -8.19
CA ILE A 18 -8.37 2.89 -7.18
C ILE A 18 -8.79 1.68 -6.35
N MET A 19 -10.07 1.59 -5.95
CA MET A 19 -10.62 0.39 -5.29
C MET A 19 -10.40 -0.85 -6.16
N GLY A 20 -10.73 -0.76 -7.45
CA GLY A 20 -10.50 -1.84 -8.40
C GLY A 20 -9.03 -2.25 -8.49
N ALA A 21 -8.11 -1.29 -8.54
CA ALA A 21 -6.68 -1.55 -8.59
C ALA A 21 -6.17 -2.18 -7.27
N ASN A 22 -6.64 -1.71 -6.12
CA ASN A 22 -6.27 -2.25 -4.81
C ASN A 22 -6.73 -3.71 -4.65
N ILE A 23 -7.97 -4.02 -5.08
CA ILE A 23 -8.52 -5.40 -5.07
C ILE A 23 -7.77 -6.29 -6.06
N ALA A 24 -7.37 -5.74 -7.21
CA ALA A 24 -6.65 -6.49 -8.23
C ALA A 24 -5.19 -6.80 -7.84
N SER A 25 -4.58 -6.02 -6.95
CA SER A 25 -3.16 -6.18 -6.59
C SER A 25 -2.83 -7.56 -5.98
N PRO A 26 -3.58 -8.12 -5.02
CA PRO A 26 -3.33 -9.47 -4.49
C PRO A 26 -3.55 -10.60 -5.49
N LEU A 27 -4.27 -10.34 -6.60
CA LEU A 27 -4.58 -11.38 -7.58
C LEU A 27 -3.32 -11.94 -8.25
N VAL A 28 -2.25 -11.16 -8.38
CA VAL A 28 -0.96 -11.63 -8.90
C VAL A 28 -0.47 -12.85 -8.10
N GLY A 29 -0.39 -12.71 -6.78
CA GLY A 29 0.06 -13.82 -5.92
C GLY A 29 -0.90 -15.02 -5.92
N LEU A 30 -2.22 -14.77 -6.01
CA LEU A 30 -3.21 -15.86 -6.10
C LEU A 30 -3.08 -16.61 -7.42
N VAL A 31 -2.86 -15.92 -8.55
CA VAL A 31 -2.63 -16.54 -9.85
C VAL A 31 -1.34 -17.34 -9.84
N ASP A 32 -0.26 -16.79 -9.30
CA ASP A 32 1.02 -17.47 -9.17
C ASP A 32 0.87 -18.81 -8.42
N LEU A 33 0.16 -18.81 -7.27
CA LEU A 33 -0.16 -20.02 -6.50
C LEU A 33 -1.09 -20.98 -7.25
N ALA A 34 -2.10 -20.46 -7.96
CA ALA A 34 -3.04 -21.30 -8.71
C ALA A 34 -2.36 -22.00 -9.89
N VAL A 35 -1.44 -21.31 -10.58
CA VAL A 35 -0.69 -21.89 -11.70
C VAL A 35 0.28 -22.96 -11.23
N ILE A 36 1.08 -22.70 -10.19
CA ILE A 36 2.01 -23.69 -9.65
C ILE A 36 1.26 -24.87 -9.01
N GLY A 37 0.07 -24.64 -8.45
CA GLY A 37 -0.80 -25.69 -7.90
C GLY A 37 -1.26 -26.71 -8.94
N ARG A 38 -1.23 -26.36 -10.23
CA ARG A 38 -1.54 -27.31 -11.32
C ARG A 38 -0.42 -28.31 -11.59
N THR A 39 0.79 -28.08 -11.11
CA THR A 39 1.91 -29.02 -11.22
C THR A 39 1.83 -30.17 -10.20
N ALA A 40 0.88 -30.13 -9.26
CA ALA A 40 0.69 -31.10 -8.17
C ALA A 40 1.94 -31.27 -7.26
N ASP A 41 2.87 -30.33 -7.28
CA ASP A 41 4.08 -30.32 -6.46
C ASP A 41 3.86 -29.47 -5.18
N THR A 42 3.70 -30.14 -4.05
CA THR A 42 3.47 -29.48 -2.75
C THR A 42 4.66 -28.64 -2.31
N GLN A 43 5.89 -29.05 -2.62
CA GLN A 43 7.11 -28.31 -2.28
C GLN A 43 7.19 -27.02 -3.11
N ALA A 44 6.83 -27.07 -4.39
CA ALA A 44 6.76 -25.91 -5.26
C ALA A 44 5.73 -24.87 -4.78
N ILE A 45 4.55 -25.33 -4.34
CA ILE A 45 3.52 -24.44 -3.76
C ILE A 45 4.04 -23.74 -2.49
N ALA A 46 4.65 -24.51 -1.57
CA ALA A 46 5.26 -23.96 -0.35
C ALA A 46 6.38 -22.98 -0.67
N ALA A 47 7.22 -23.27 -1.66
CA ALA A 47 8.33 -22.42 -2.09
C ALA A 47 7.84 -21.09 -2.69
N VAL A 48 6.81 -21.08 -3.54
CA VAL A 48 6.21 -19.85 -4.09
C VAL A 48 5.57 -19.02 -2.96
N ALA A 49 4.91 -19.67 -2.00
CA ALA A 49 4.34 -18.97 -0.85
C ALA A 49 5.44 -18.31 0.01
N LEU A 50 6.50 -19.06 0.35
CA LEU A 50 7.64 -18.56 1.12
C LEU A 50 8.38 -17.45 0.39
N GLY A 51 8.74 -17.65 -0.88
CA GLY A 51 9.41 -16.65 -1.71
C GLY A 51 8.54 -15.40 -1.90
N GLY A 52 7.21 -15.57 -2.00
CA GLY A 52 6.25 -14.47 -2.02
C GLY A 52 6.25 -13.63 -0.76
N LEU A 53 6.36 -14.23 0.42
CA LEU A 53 6.50 -13.52 1.70
C LEU A 53 7.77 -12.69 1.73
N VAL A 54 8.92 -13.28 1.38
CA VAL A 54 10.22 -12.59 1.30
C VAL A 54 10.13 -11.40 0.35
N PHE A 55 9.56 -11.62 -0.84
CA PHE A 55 9.41 -10.58 -1.85
C PHE A 55 8.51 -9.44 -1.41
N ASN A 56 7.39 -9.75 -0.75
CA ASN A 56 6.46 -8.74 -0.25
C ASN A 56 7.11 -7.78 0.75
N VAL A 57 8.01 -8.24 1.60
CA VAL A 57 8.75 -7.37 2.54
C VAL A 57 9.53 -6.30 1.78
N PHE A 58 10.24 -6.67 0.70
CA PHE A 58 10.97 -5.70 -0.12
C PHE A 58 10.05 -4.74 -0.85
N PHE A 59 8.95 -5.22 -1.41
CA PHE A 59 8.00 -4.40 -2.17
C PHE A 59 7.27 -3.39 -1.29
N TRP A 60 6.75 -3.82 -0.14
CA TRP A 60 6.08 -2.94 0.81
C TRP A 60 7.01 -1.85 1.34
N SER A 61 8.30 -2.17 1.50
CA SER A 61 9.30 -1.20 1.92
C SER A 61 9.50 -0.04 0.94
N VAL A 62 9.17 -0.21 -0.35
CA VAL A 62 9.35 0.81 -1.40
C VAL A 62 8.02 1.50 -1.79
N ALA A 63 6.89 1.09 -1.21
CA ALA A 63 5.57 1.69 -1.49
C ALA A 63 5.50 3.21 -1.21
N PHE A 64 6.40 3.74 -0.38
CA PHE A 64 6.55 5.17 -0.13
C PHE A 64 6.79 5.99 -1.40
N LEU A 65 7.44 5.40 -2.41
CA LEU A 65 7.76 6.08 -3.66
C LEU A 65 6.49 6.51 -4.42
N ARG A 66 5.46 5.66 -4.40
CA ARG A 66 4.14 5.99 -4.94
C ARG A 66 3.55 7.22 -4.22
N MET A 67 3.56 7.21 -2.88
CA MET A 67 2.97 8.28 -2.08
C MET A 67 3.70 9.61 -2.31
N GLY A 68 5.04 9.60 -2.30
CA GLY A 68 5.85 10.78 -2.59
C GLY A 68 5.62 11.34 -4.00
N ALA A 69 5.54 10.44 -5.00
CA ALA A 69 5.24 10.84 -6.37
C ALA A 69 3.83 11.45 -6.51
N THR A 70 2.81 10.86 -5.85
CA THR A 70 1.44 11.40 -5.85
C THR A 70 1.42 12.82 -5.29
N ALA A 71 2.00 13.03 -4.11
CA ALA A 71 1.95 14.31 -3.41
C ALA A 71 2.66 15.42 -4.20
N LEU A 72 3.89 15.15 -4.67
CA LEU A 72 4.69 16.14 -5.40
C LEU A 72 4.07 16.46 -6.78
N THR A 73 3.54 15.45 -7.48
CA THR A 73 2.84 15.64 -8.75
C THR A 73 1.58 16.47 -8.55
N ALA A 74 0.76 16.15 -7.55
CA ALA A 74 -0.48 16.89 -7.27
C ALA A 74 -0.19 18.34 -6.87
N GLN A 75 0.90 18.59 -6.13
CA GLN A 75 1.32 19.96 -5.81
C GLN A 75 1.81 20.72 -7.04
N ALA A 76 2.55 20.08 -7.95
CA ALA A 76 2.99 20.70 -9.20
C ALA A 76 1.78 21.02 -10.11
N ASP A 77 0.86 20.08 -10.26
CA ASP A 77 -0.40 20.25 -11.00
C ASP A 77 -1.26 21.40 -10.40
N GLY A 78 -1.30 21.51 -9.07
CA GLY A 78 -1.99 22.60 -8.38
C GLY A 78 -1.37 23.98 -8.57
N ARG A 79 -0.04 24.07 -8.86
CA ARG A 79 0.67 25.28 -9.23
C ARG A 79 0.61 25.57 -10.73
N GLU A 80 -0.02 24.71 -11.51
CA GLU A 80 -0.02 24.74 -12.98
C GLU A 80 1.41 24.67 -13.57
N ASP A 81 2.34 24.04 -12.85
CA ASP A 81 3.74 23.87 -13.23
C ASP A 81 3.93 22.57 -14.01
N GLU A 82 3.66 22.61 -15.31
CA GLU A 82 3.78 21.45 -16.21
C GLU A 82 5.23 20.93 -16.31
N GLY A 83 6.23 21.80 -16.15
CA GLY A 83 7.63 21.41 -16.12
C GLY A 83 7.95 20.53 -14.93
N GLU A 84 7.49 20.94 -13.72
CA GLU A 84 7.67 20.17 -12.49
C GLU A 84 6.83 18.87 -12.49
N VAL A 85 5.62 18.87 -13.07
CA VAL A 85 4.83 17.65 -13.25
C VAL A 85 5.62 16.57 -14.01
N ARG A 86 6.32 16.95 -15.09
CA ARG A 86 7.20 16.04 -15.84
C ARG A 86 8.44 15.65 -15.04
N ALA A 87 9.07 16.63 -14.41
CA ALA A 87 10.31 16.41 -13.66
C ALA A 87 10.10 15.45 -12.47
N VAL A 88 8.98 15.55 -11.76
CA VAL A 88 8.61 14.60 -10.66
C VAL A 88 8.51 13.18 -11.20
N LEU A 89 7.84 12.96 -12.35
CA LEU A 89 7.74 11.62 -12.95
C LEU A 89 9.11 11.00 -13.19
N TRP A 90 10.01 11.75 -13.87
CA TRP A 90 11.32 11.24 -14.23
C TRP A 90 12.23 11.06 -13.02
N ARG A 91 12.25 12.02 -12.08
CA ARG A 91 13.05 11.91 -10.86
C ARG A 91 12.59 10.73 -9.99
N ALA A 92 11.27 10.58 -9.77
CA ALA A 92 10.74 9.46 -9.01
C ALA A 92 10.96 8.11 -9.72
N GLY A 93 10.80 8.07 -11.05
CA GLY A 93 11.09 6.89 -11.87
C GLY A 93 12.55 6.47 -11.77
N LEU A 94 13.49 7.42 -11.94
CA LEU A 94 14.93 7.15 -11.79
C LEU A 94 15.30 6.67 -10.38
N VAL A 95 14.73 7.27 -9.34
CA VAL A 95 14.92 6.79 -7.96
C VAL A 95 14.38 5.37 -7.80
N GLY A 96 13.23 5.06 -8.38
CA GLY A 96 12.67 3.70 -8.38
C GLY A 96 13.60 2.69 -9.04
N VAL A 97 14.09 3.00 -10.26
CA VAL A 97 15.07 2.15 -10.95
C VAL A 97 16.34 1.99 -10.12
N ALA A 98 16.88 3.07 -9.55
CA ALA A 98 18.08 3.01 -8.73
C ALA A 98 17.90 2.12 -7.49
N ILE A 99 16.77 2.24 -6.77
CA ILE A 99 16.45 1.35 -5.63
C ILE A 99 16.36 -0.10 -6.10
N GLY A 100 15.70 -0.37 -7.23
CA GLY A 100 15.60 -1.71 -7.79
C GLY A 100 16.96 -2.30 -8.17
N LEU A 101 17.86 -1.49 -8.75
CA LEU A 101 19.22 -1.91 -9.07
C LEU A 101 20.05 -2.17 -7.79
N VAL A 102 19.92 -1.32 -6.77
CA VAL A 102 20.56 -1.56 -5.47
C VAL A 102 20.08 -2.87 -4.85
N LEU A 103 18.76 -3.15 -4.92
CA LEU A 103 18.20 -4.41 -4.44
C LEU A 103 18.77 -5.62 -5.23
N LEU A 104 18.90 -5.50 -6.56
CA LEU A 104 19.54 -6.54 -7.38
C LEU A 104 21.01 -6.77 -7.00
N LEU A 105 21.77 -5.72 -6.77
CA LEU A 105 23.18 -5.84 -6.36
C LEU A 105 23.32 -6.41 -4.95
N ALA A 106 22.42 -6.04 -4.03
CA ALA A 106 22.41 -6.50 -2.65
C ALA A 106 21.61 -7.81 -2.43
N GLN A 107 21.10 -8.42 -3.50
CA GLN A 107 20.20 -9.58 -3.39
C GLN A 107 20.77 -10.75 -2.60
N TRP A 108 22.09 -11.02 -2.72
CA TRP A 108 22.70 -12.16 -2.06
C TRP A 108 22.65 -12.07 -0.52
N PRO A 109 23.17 -11.02 0.14
CA PRO A 109 23.07 -10.90 1.60
C PRO A 109 21.62 -10.72 2.08
N LEU A 110 20.77 -10.03 1.30
CA LEU A 110 19.38 -9.82 1.67
C LEU A 110 18.57 -11.12 1.65
N LYS A 111 18.78 -11.98 0.65
CA LYS A 111 18.15 -13.31 0.60
C LYS A 111 18.67 -14.20 1.72
N ALA A 112 19.99 -14.23 1.94
CA ALA A 112 20.57 -15.01 3.03
C ALA A 112 19.96 -14.64 4.38
N GLY A 113 19.85 -13.33 4.68
CA GLY A 113 19.23 -12.85 5.91
C GLY A 113 17.71 -13.14 5.98
N ALA A 114 16.99 -12.98 4.86
CA ALA A 114 15.55 -13.22 4.83
C ALA A 114 15.22 -14.70 5.04
N PHE A 115 15.86 -15.61 4.31
CA PHE A 115 15.62 -17.05 4.45
C PHE A 115 16.10 -17.63 5.79
N ALA A 116 17.15 -17.05 6.39
CA ALA A 116 17.59 -17.45 7.74
C ALA A 116 16.54 -17.17 8.85
N LEU A 117 15.54 -16.34 8.58
CA LEU A 117 14.42 -16.09 9.51
C LEU A 117 13.33 -17.17 9.44
N PHE A 118 13.34 -17.97 8.36
CA PHE A 118 12.37 -19.03 8.15
C PHE A 118 13.07 -20.37 8.30
N ASP A 119 12.80 -21.11 9.35
CA ASP A 119 13.32 -22.46 9.57
C ASP A 119 12.56 -23.45 8.64
N SER A 120 12.89 -23.37 7.34
CA SER A 120 12.20 -24.13 6.27
C SER A 120 13.06 -25.33 5.81
N PRO A 121 12.43 -26.42 5.35
CA PRO A 121 13.15 -27.53 4.73
C PRO A 121 14.02 -27.08 3.55
N ASP A 122 15.21 -27.66 3.40
CA ASP A 122 16.21 -27.27 2.39
C ASP A 122 15.65 -27.27 0.96
N ASP A 123 14.78 -28.23 0.61
CA ASP A 123 14.16 -28.33 -0.70
C ASP A 123 13.23 -27.13 -0.98
N VAL A 124 12.41 -26.74 0.01
CA VAL A 124 11.49 -25.61 -0.10
C VAL A 124 12.29 -24.29 -0.15
N GLU A 125 13.35 -24.18 0.64
CA GLU A 125 14.21 -23.00 0.63
C GLU A 125 14.91 -22.85 -0.73
N THR A 126 15.47 -23.91 -1.28
CA THR A 126 16.15 -23.92 -2.59
C THR A 126 15.20 -23.44 -3.70
N LEU A 127 14.01 -23.99 -3.76
CA LEU A 127 12.97 -23.59 -4.73
C LEU A 127 12.50 -22.15 -4.47
N GLY A 128 12.31 -21.76 -3.21
CA GLY A 128 11.94 -20.39 -2.85
C GLY A 128 13.00 -19.35 -3.23
N ARG A 129 14.29 -19.69 -3.09
CA ARG A 129 15.40 -18.87 -3.59
C ARG A 129 15.37 -18.73 -5.11
N ALA A 130 15.12 -19.82 -5.85
CA ALA A 130 15.01 -19.77 -7.31
C ALA A 130 13.86 -18.85 -7.76
N TYR A 131 12.70 -18.89 -7.07
CA TYR A 131 11.60 -17.95 -7.31
C TYR A 131 12.01 -16.50 -7.10
N VAL A 132 12.63 -16.20 -5.95
CA VAL A 132 13.04 -14.83 -5.60
C VAL A 132 14.10 -14.33 -6.57
N ASP A 133 15.07 -15.17 -6.95
CA ASP A 133 16.12 -14.84 -7.92
C ASP A 133 15.54 -14.43 -9.28
N ALA A 134 14.62 -15.22 -9.81
CA ALA A 134 13.95 -14.90 -11.06
C ALA A 134 13.10 -13.62 -10.95
N ARG A 135 12.36 -13.46 -9.86
CA ARG A 135 11.43 -12.35 -9.66
C ARG A 135 12.12 -11.00 -9.41
N LEU A 136 13.28 -11.00 -8.77
CA LEU A 136 14.05 -9.78 -8.47
C LEU A 136 14.48 -9.00 -9.72
N TRP A 137 14.66 -9.64 -10.86
CA TRP A 137 14.94 -8.96 -12.12
C TRP A 137 13.82 -7.99 -12.56
N GLY A 138 12.63 -8.16 -12.03
CA GLY A 138 11.52 -7.22 -12.22
C GLY A 138 11.55 -6.01 -11.29
N ALA A 139 12.37 -5.99 -10.24
CA ALA A 139 12.34 -4.95 -9.20
C ALA A 139 12.57 -3.52 -9.75
N PRO A 140 13.55 -3.25 -10.66
CA PRO A 140 13.71 -1.91 -11.20
C PRO A 140 12.47 -1.41 -11.95
N ALA A 141 11.84 -2.29 -12.73
CA ALA A 141 10.62 -1.96 -13.48
C ALA A 141 9.43 -1.74 -12.54
N ALA A 142 9.27 -2.59 -11.52
CA ALA A 142 8.20 -2.48 -10.56
C ALA A 142 8.28 -1.19 -9.73
N PHE A 143 9.47 -0.81 -9.27
CA PHE A 143 9.64 0.40 -8.47
C PHE A 143 9.51 1.68 -9.31
N ALA A 144 9.95 1.67 -10.58
CA ALA A 144 9.60 2.71 -11.53
C ALA A 144 8.07 2.77 -11.77
N GLY A 145 7.41 1.61 -11.84
CA GLY A 145 5.95 1.49 -11.92
C GLY A 145 5.22 2.15 -10.74
N PHE A 146 5.74 2.05 -9.51
CA PHE A 146 5.19 2.77 -8.36
C PHE A 146 5.23 4.29 -8.55
N ALA A 147 6.33 4.83 -9.09
CA ALA A 147 6.43 6.24 -9.40
C ALA A 147 5.39 6.68 -10.46
N VAL A 148 5.23 5.88 -11.53
CA VAL A 148 4.22 6.14 -12.58
C VAL A 148 2.80 6.07 -12.00
N TYR A 149 2.51 5.05 -11.19
CA TYR A 149 1.20 4.89 -10.56
C TYR A 149 0.89 6.09 -9.65
N GLY A 150 1.85 6.52 -8.83
CA GLY A 150 1.72 7.71 -8.00
C GLY A 150 1.51 8.98 -8.82
N TRP A 151 2.24 9.15 -9.92
CA TRP A 151 2.10 10.27 -10.83
C TRP A 151 0.71 10.34 -11.46
N LEU A 152 0.16 9.21 -11.90
CA LEU A 152 -1.20 9.13 -12.45
C LEU A 152 -2.26 9.49 -11.41
N ILE A 153 -2.14 9.00 -10.17
CA ILE A 153 -3.04 9.37 -9.06
C ILE A 153 -2.92 10.86 -8.78
N GLY A 154 -1.70 11.40 -8.70
CA GLY A 154 -1.44 12.82 -8.50
C GLY A 154 -2.09 13.71 -9.55
N LEU A 155 -2.16 13.27 -10.80
CA LEU A 155 -2.90 13.94 -11.88
C LEU A 155 -4.42 13.66 -11.86
N GLY A 156 -4.92 12.78 -10.98
CA GLY A 156 -6.31 12.34 -10.94
C GLY A 156 -6.70 11.43 -12.11
N LEU A 157 -5.73 10.84 -12.80
CA LEU A 157 -5.92 9.92 -13.91
C LEU A 157 -6.11 8.46 -13.42
N THR A 158 -6.96 8.29 -12.40
CA THR A 158 -7.14 7.03 -11.67
C THR A 158 -7.63 5.87 -12.55
N GLY A 159 -8.46 6.15 -13.56
CA GLY A 159 -8.89 5.16 -14.54
C GLY A 159 -7.72 4.61 -15.37
N ARG A 160 -6.74 5.44 -15.74
CA ARG A 160 -5.54 5.00 -16.45
C ARG A 160 -4.62 4.17 -15.53
N ALA A 161 -4.56 4.50 -14.25
CA ALA A 161 -3.86 3.69 -13.27
C ALA A 161 -4.48 2.29 -13.14
N LEU A 162 -5.82 2.17 -13.12
CA LEU A 162 -6.51 0.87 -13.12
C LEU A 162 -6.20 0.06 -14.40
N ILE A 163 -6.21 0.70 -15.58
CA ILE A 163 -5.87 0.02 -16.84
C ILE A 163 -4.46 -0.57 -16.77
N LEU A 164 -3.48 0.20 -16.30
CA LEU A 164 -2.11 -0.30 -16.14
C LEU A 164 -2.04 -1.46 -15.15
N GLN A 165 -2.78 -1.41 -14.04
CA GLN A 165 -2.85 -2.52 -13.09
C GLN A 165 -3.47 -3.77 -13.73
N ALA A 166 -4.53 -3.61 -14.53
CA ALA A 166 -5.13 -4.72 -15.27
C ALA A 166 -4.15 -5.32 -16.29
N VAL A 167 -3.42 -4.49 -17.04
CA VAL A 167 -2.36 -4.94 -17.94
C VAL A 167 -1.33 -5.78 -17.20
N LEU A 168 -0.84 -5.31 -16.04
CA LEU A 168 0.12 -6.06 -15.22
C LEU A 168 -0.43 -7.45 -14.85
N ASN A 169 -1.65 -7.50 -14.32
CA ASN A 169 -2.25 -8.74 -13.82
C ASN A 169 -2.53 -9.75 -14.95
N ILE A 170 -3.09 -9.28 -16.07
CA ILE A 170 -3.38 -10.14 -17.23
C ILE A 170 -2.08 -10.67 -17.84
N THR A 171 -1.07 -9.81 -17.99
CA THR A 171 0.23 -10.20 -18.53
C THR A 171 0.94 -11.17 -17.60
N ASN A 172 0.93 -10.93 -16.27
CA ASN A 172 1.49 -11.86 -15.29
C ASN A 172 0.79 -13.23 -15.40
N ALA A 173 -0.55 -13.26 -15.36
CA ALA A 173 -1.31 -14.51 -15.47
C ALA A 173 -0.97 -15.29 -16.74
N GLY A 174 -0.96 -14.63 -17.90
CA GLY A 174 -0.64 -15.25 -19.18
C GLY A 174 0.79 -15.79 -19.23
N LEU A 175 1.76 -15.01 -18.74
CA LEU A 175 3.16 -15.43 -18.69
C LEU A 175 3.40 -16.53 -17.66
N SER A 176 2.73 -16.52 -16.50
CA SER A 176 2.83 -17.59 -15.50
C SER A 176 2.34 -18.92 -16.08
N VAL A 177 1.19 -18.91 -16.79
CA VAL A 177 0.70 -20.10 -17.49
C VAL A 177 1.69 -20.56 -18.55
N LEU A 178 2.19 -19.66 -19.39
CA LEU A 178 3.13 -20.00 -20.48
C LEU A 178 4.45 -20.57 -19.94
N PHE A 179 5.05 -19.94 -18.92
CA PHE A 179 6.37 -20.33 -18.43
C PHE A 179 6.30 -21.60 -17.58
N VAL A 180 5.26 -21.77 -16.77
CA VAL A 180 5.11 -22.94 -15.89
C VAL A 180 4.55 -24.13 -16.64
N LEU A 181 3.41 -23.96 -17.35
CA LEU A 181 2.72 -25.08 -18.00
C LEU A 181 3.15 -25.31 -19.46
N GLY A 182 3.61 -24.25 -20.15
CA GLY A 182 4.07 -24.34 -21.54
C GLY A 182 5.54 -24.72 -21.67
N PHE A 183 6.40 -24.09 -20.86
CA PHE A 183 7.86 -24.29 -20.92
C PHE A 183 8.41 -25.15 -19.78
N ASP A 184 7.56 -25.62 -18.85
CA ASP A 184 7.92 -26.45 -17.70
C ASP A 184 9.04 -25.87 -16.82
N MET A 185 9.02 -24.54 -16.66
CA MET A 185 10.05 -23.82 -15.88
C MET A 185 9.85 -23.90 -14.36
N GLY A 186 8.79 -24.56 -13.89
CA GLY A 186 8.51 -24.75 -12.48
C GLY A 186 8.42 -23.43 -11.68
N VAL A 187 8.96 -23.44 -10.47
CA VAL A 187 8.92 -22.30 -9.53
C VAL A 187 9.66 -21.07 -10.06
N ALA A 188 10.80 -21.26 -10.73
CA ALA A 188 11.55 -20.18 -11.36
C ALA A 188 10.74 -19.51 -12.49
N GLY A 189 9.91 -20.28 -13.20
CA GLY A 189 9.00 -19.77 -14.23
C GLY A 189 7.98 -18.78 -13.68
N VAL A 190 7.42 -19.02 -12.50
CA VAL A 190 6.51 -18.09 -11.83
C VAL A 190 7.22 -16.76 -11.53
N GLY A 191 8.42 -16.83 -10.96
CA GLY A 191 9.23 -15.63 -10.69
C GLY A 191 9.59 -14.85 -11.95
N ALA A 192 10.02 -15.55 -13.00
CA ALA A 192 10.38 -14.96 -14.30
C ALA A 192 9.16 -14.34 -14.99
N ALA A 193 7.99 -14.98 -14.94
CA ALA A 193 6.75 -14.42 -15.46
C ALA A 193 6.37 -13.10 -14.77
N SER A 194 6.48 -13.06 -13.45
CA SER A 194 6.25 -11.84 -12.67
C SER A 194 7.25 -10.74 -13.04
N ALA A 195 8.54 -11.05 -13.20
CA ALA A 195 9.56 -10.10 -13.63
C ALA A 195 9.28 -9.56 -15.05
N ALA A 196 9.00 -10.45 -16.00
CA ALA A 196 8.68 -10.06 -17.38
C ALA A 196 7.41 -9.19 -17.44
N ALA A 197 6.37 -9.54 -16.67
CA ALA A 197 5.15 -8.75 -16.56
C ALA A 197 5.41 -7.32 -16.06
N GLN A 198 6.33 -7.13 -15.10
CA GLN A 198 6.72 -5.80 -14.61
C GLN A 198 7.40 -4.96 -15.71
N TRP A 199 8.26 -5.55 -16.51
CA TRP A 199 8.88 -4.85 -17.63
C TRP A 199 7.88 -4.49 -18.74
N LEU A 200 6.99 -5.42 -19.11
CA LEU A 200 5.93 -5.14 -20.10
C LEU A 200 4.95 -4.08 -19.59
N HIS A 201 4.61 -4.12 -18.29
CA HIS A 201 3.83 -3.07 -17.64
C HIS A 201 4.54 -1.70 -17.73
N LEU A 202 5.86 -1.63 -17.47
CA LEU A 202 6.61 -0.38 -17.58
C LEU A 202 6.66 0.14 -19.02
N LEU A 203 6.78 -0.75 -20.01
CA LEU A 203 6.70 -0.38 -21.43
C LEU A 203 5.33 0.18 -21.81
N ALA A 204 4.25 -0.48 -21.36
CA ALA A 204 2.89 0.02 -21.55
C ALA A 204 2.68 1.38 -20.87
N ALA A 205 3.22 1.54 -19.66
CA ALA A 205 3.23 2.81 -18.94
C ALA A 205 3.98 3.89 -19.72
N GLY A 206 5.13 3.55 -20.35
CA GLY A 206 5.90 4.46 -21.22
C GLY A 206 5.07 4.98 -22.40
N GLY A 207 4.34 4.09 -23.08
CA GLY A 207 3.41 4.47 -24.17
C GLY A 207 2.31 5.43 -23.68
N LEU A 208 1.73 5.12 -22.51
CA LEU A 208 0.71 5.98 -21.88
C LEU A 208 1.27 7.35 -21.48
N ILE A 209 2.49 7.39 -20.93
CA ILE A 209 3.19 8.63 -20.55
C ILE A 209 3.40 9.50 -21.79
N VAL A 210 3.91 8.94 -22.88
CA VAL A 210 4.12 9.67 -24.13
C VAL A 210 2.80 10.28 -24.63
N MET A 211 1.71 9.51 -24.58
CA MET A 211 0.39 9.99 -25.00
C MET A 211 -0.12 11.15 -24.12
N ILE A 212 0.10 11.08 -22.79
CA ILE A 212 -0.31 12.14 -21.85
C ILE A 212 0.57 13.39 -22.06
N LEU A 213 1.88 13.20 -22.23
CA LEU A 213 2.83 14.30 -22.29
C LEU A 213 2.85 15.04 -23.64
N ARG A 214 2.33 14.44 -24.71
CA ARG A 214 2.20 15.11 -26.02
C ARG A 214 1.43 16.43 -25.94
N ASN A 215 0.46 16.50 -25.04
CA ASN A 215 -0.44 17.65 -24.88
C ASN A 215 -0.03 18.57 -23.71
N ARG A 216 1.13 18.34 -23.10
CA ARG A 216 1.65 19.12 -21.97
C ARG A 216 2.98 19.78 -22.35
N GLY A 217 3.24 20.97 -21.84
CA GLY A 217 4.46 21.75 -22.11
C GLY A 217 5.78 20.98 -21.90
N ALA A 218 6.88 21.38 -22.49
CA ALA A 218 8.19 20.75 -22.30
C ALA A 218 8.78 21.11 -20.94
N ALA A 219 9.49 20.16 -20.30
CA ALA A 219 10.32 20.46 -19.14
C ALA A 219 11.77 20.66 -19.60
N PRO A 220 12.48 21.68 -19.13
CA PRO A 220 13.91 21.81 -19.41
C PRO A 220 14.68 20.66 -18.77
N ALA A 221 15.72 20.15 -19.46
CA ALA A 221 16.54 19.05 -18.94
C ALA A 221 17.19 19.37 -17.59
N SER A 222 17.48 20.63 -17.31
CA SER A 222 18.00 21.10 -16.02
C SER A 222 17.07 20.82 -14.84
N ALA A 223 15.77 20.78 -15.06
CA ALA A 223 14.80 20.44 -14.01
C ALA A 223 14.91 18.98 -13.55
N LEU A 224 15.40 18.07 -14.37
CA LEU A 224 15.57 16.65 -14.02
C LEU A 224 16.66 16.45 -12.96
N PHE A 225 17.73 17.22 -13.05
CA PHE A 225 18.92 17.12 -12.19
C PHE A 225 18.98 18.20 -11.10
N ASP A 226 17.86 18.87 -10.82
CA ASP A 226 17.79 19.80 -9.70
C ASP A 226 18.02 19.08 -8.38
N GLY A 227 19.20 19.30 -7.80
CA GLY A 227 19.62 18.68 -6.54
C GLY A 227 18.75 19.05 -5.35
N ALA A 228 18.13 20.24 -5.34
CA ALA A 228 17.21 20.65 -4.28
C ALA A 228 15.89 19.86 -4.38
N ALA A 229 15.36 19.69 -5.59
CA ALA A 229 14.15 18.93 -5.83
C ALA A 229 14.35 17.43 -5.58
N ILE A 230 15.50 16.86 -5.96
CA ILE A 230 15.86 15.46 -5.62
C ILE A 230 15.96 15.29 -4.11
N ARG A 231 16.63 16.19 -3.40
CA ARG A 231 16.72 16.14 -1.93
C ARG A 231 15.35 16.23 -1.27
N ARG A 232 14.45 17.08 -1.79
CA ARG A 232 13.06 17.18 -1.32
C ARG A 232 12.31 15.86 -1.54
N LEU A 233 12.41 15.25 -2.72
CA LEU A 233 11.82 13.95 -3.02
C LEU A 233 12.32 12.88 -2.04
N LEU A 234 13.63 12.77 -1.85
CA LEU A 234 14.23 11.79 -0.94
C LEU A 234 13.85 12.03 0.53
N SER A 235 13.77 13.30 0.96
CA SER A 235 13.35 13.64 2.33
C SER A 235 11.90 13.25 2.60
N VAL A 236 10.98 13.57 1.67
CA VAL A 236 9.57 13.17 1.77
C VAL A 236 9.46 11.64 1.82
N ASN A 237 10.14 10.96 0.92
CA ASN A 237 10.13 9.51 0.83
C ASN A 237 10.72 8.84 2.08
N ARG A 238 11.81 9.35 2.64
CA ARG A 238 12.40 8.84 3.89
C ARG A 238 11.42 8.92 5.06
N ASP A 239 10.73 10.05 5.23
CA ASP A 239 9.79 10.23 6.33
C ASP A 239 8.56 9.30 6.18
N ILE A 240 8.06 9.13 4.94
CA ILE A 240 6.98 8.16 4.65
C ILE A 240 7.46 6.72 4.89
N PHE A 241 8.70 6.39 4.53
CA PHE A 241 9.30 5.07 4.81
C PHE A 241 9.34 4.79 6.31
N LEU A 242 9.89 5.72 7.11
CA LEU A 242 9.96 5.55 8.57
C LEU A 242 8.58 5.44 9.22
N ARG A 243 7.62 6.23 8.74
CA ARG A 243 6.20 6.11 9.13
C ARG A 243 5.66 4.71 8.82
N THR A 244 5.96 4.17 7.63
CA THR A 244 5.49 2.85 7.21
C THR A 244 6.13 1.74 8.04
N MET A 245 7.42 1.84 8.36
CA MET A 245 8.09 0.89 9.25
C MET A 245 7.46 0.87 10.65
N ALA A 246 7.13 2.02 11.20
CA ALA A 246 6.42 2.11 12.49
C ALA A 246 5.01 1.49 12.41
N LEU A 247 4.29 1.66 11.27
CA LEU A 247 3.00 1.02 11.03
C LEU A 247 3.14 -0.51 11.02
N LEU A 248 4.08 -1.03 10.24
CA LEU A 248 4.34 -2.47 10.14
C LEU A 248 4.76 -3.07 11.47
N ALA A 249 5.56 -2.35 12.26
CA ALA A 249 5.91 -2.78 13.62
C ALA A 249 4.68 -2.95 14.51
N GLY A 250 3.67 -2.07 14.39
CA GLY A 250 2.40 -2.21 15.10
C GLY A 250 1.62 -3.48 14.72
N PHE A 251 1.51 -3.79 13.43
CA PHE A 251 0.88 -5.03 12.95
C PHE A 251 1.66 -6.28 13.35
N THR A 252 2.99 -6.22 13.26
CA THR A 252 3.87 -7.32 13.69
C THR A 252 3.71 -7.59 15.18
N TRP A 253 3.66 -6.53 15.99
CA TRP A 253 3.40 -6.67 17.42
C TRP A 253 2.05 -7.32 17.71
N PHE A 254 0.99 -6.93 16.98
CA PHE A 254 -0.33 -7.56 17.13
C PHE A 254 -0.27 -9.07 16.92
N ASN A 255 0.44 -9.54 15.88
CA ASN A 255 0.61 -10.96 15.63
C ASN A 255 1.44 -11.66 16.71
N ILE A 256 2.55 -11.04 17.15
CA ILE A 256 3.39 -11.59 18.24
C ILE A 256 2.59 -11.68 19.55
N ALA A 257 1.84 -10.64 19.88
CA ALA A 257 1.01 -10.61 21.07
C ALA A 257 -0.14 -11.62 20.99
N SER A 258 -0.76 -11.79 19.81
CA SER A 258 -1.76 -12.83 19.57
C SER A 258 -1.20 -14.24 19.80
N LEU A 259 0.02 -14.52 19.34
CA LEU A 259 0.68 -15.81 19.56
C LEU A 259 0.93 -16.07 21.05
N ARG A 260 1.27 -15.03 21.82
CA ARG A 260 1.47 -15.15 23.26
C ARG A 260 0.18 -15.47 24.03
N GLU A 261 -0.97 -15.10 23.49
CA GLU A 261 -2.29 -15.45 24.05
C GLU A 261 -2.75 -16.87 23.65
N GLY A 262 -2.12 -17.47 22.64
CA GLY A 262 -2.36 -18.84 22.19
C GLY A 262 -2.41 -18.99 20.68
N ALA A 263 -2.18 -20.21 20.21
CA ALA A 263 -2.20 -20.52 18.78
C ALA A 263 -3.57 -20.28 18.15
N ASP A 264 -4.65 -20.61 18.86
CA ASP A 264 -6.04 -20.40 18.39
C ASP A 264 -6.37 -18.91 18.29
N VAL A 265 -5.82 -18.08 19.20
CA VAL A 265 -5.98 -16.62 19.16
C VAL A 265 -5.25 -16.05 17.94
N LEU A 266 -4.03 -16.51 17.66
CA LEU A 266 -3.31 -16.09 16.45
C LEU A 266 -4.08 -16.49 15.18
N ALA A 267 -4.57 -17.74 15.11
CA ALA A 267 -5.30 -18.23 13.94
C ALA A 267 -6.62 -17.46 13.74
N GLY A 268 -7.41 -17.25 14.80
CA GLY A 268 -8.63 -16.45 14.74
C GLY A 268 -8.38 -15.00 14.34
N ASN A 269 -7.34 -14.38 14.91
CA ASN A 269 -6.94 -13.02 14.57
C ASN A 269 -6.43 -12.90 13.14
N ALA A 270 -5.74 -13.91 12.59
CA ALA A 270 -5.30 -13.91 11.19
C ALA A 270 -6.49 -13.83 10.22
N ILE A 271 -7.58 -14.56 10.49
CA ILE A 271 -8.83 -14.47 9.72
C ILE A 271 -9.42 -13.06 9.78
N LEU A 272 -9.51 -12.49 10.99
CA LEU A 272 -10.06 -11.14 11.19
C LEU A 272 -9.19 -10.06 10.54
N MET A 273 -7.87 -10.20 10.57
CA MET A 273 -6.93 -9.29 9.90
C MET A 273 -7.07 -9.33 8.37
N GLN A 274 -7.47 -10.47 7.80
CA GLN A 274 -7.78 -10.54 6.37
C GLN A 274 -8.98 -9.65 6.02
N TYR A 275 -10.02 -9.63 6.88
CA TYR A 275 -11.14 -8.71 6.69
C TYR A 275 -10.71 -7.24 6.79
N ILE A 276 -9.88 -6.89 7.78
CA ILE A 276 -9.32 -5.52 7.92
C ILE A 276 -8.55 -5.12 6.66
N SER A 277 -7.79 -6.05 6.07
CA SER A 277 -7.07 -5.80 4.81
C SER A 277 -8.03 -5.51 3.65
N ILE A 278 -9.15 -6.23 3.56
CA ILE A 278 -10.21 -5.95 2.56
C ILE A 278 -10.80 -4.56 2.80
N CYS A 279 -11.11 -4.19 4.05
CA CYS A 279 -11.60 -2.85 4.38
C CYS A 279 -10.60 -1.76 3.99
N ALA A 280 -9.30 -2.01 4.20
CA ALA A 280 -8.23 -1.09 3.82
C ALA A 280 -8.24 -0.82 2.31
N PHE A 281 -8.47 -1.81 1.44
CA PHE A 281 -8.54 -1.60 -0.02
C PHE A 281 -9.59 -0.56 -0.42
N PHE A 282 -10.73 -0.52 0.27
CA PHE A 282 -11.79 0.47 0.03
C PHE A 282 -11.43 1.83 0.64
N LEU A 283 -10.99 1.87 1.88
CA LEU A 283 -10.73 3.11 2.61
C LEU A 283 -9.48 3.83 2.10
N ASP A 284 -8.44 3.10 1.71
CA ASP A 284 -7.23 3.64 1.08
C ASP A 284 -7.55 4.32 -0.26
N ALA A 285 -8.55 3.84 -1.01
CA ALA A 285 -8.93 4.49 -2.25
C ALA A 285 -9.42 5.93 -2.01
N PHE A 286 -10.21 6.17 -0.96
CA PHE A 286 -10.60 7.52 -0.57
C PHE A 286 -9.41 8.32 -0.04
N ALA A 287 -8.51 7.70 0.73
CA ALA A 287 -7.29 8.34 1.22
C ALA A 287 -6.38 8.78 0.06
N HIS A 288 -6.26 7.98 -1.01
CA HIS A 288 -5.51 8.37 -2.22
C HIS A 288 -6.15 9.55 -2.97
N VAL A 289 -7.48 9.61 -3.02
CA VAL A 289 -8.17 10.80 -3.58
C VAL A 289 -7.94 12.02 -2.69
N THR A 290 -7.97 11.84 -1.37
CA THR A 290 -7.63 12.90 -0.40
C THR A 290 -6.20 13.40 -0.63
N GLU A 291 -5.23 12.50 -0.77
CA GLU A 291 -3.82 12.78 -1.03
C GLU A 291 -3.65 13.66 -2.30
N ALA A 292 -4.28 13.27 -3.40
CA ALA A 292 -4.20 14.00 -4.66
C ALA A 292 -4.88 15.37 -4.60
N GLU A 293 -6.11 15.45 -4.06
CA GLU A 293 -6.86 16.70 -4.02
C GLU A 293 -6.29 17.70 -3.01
N THR A 294 -5.82 17.22 -1.85
CA THR A 294 -5.14 18.08 -0.88
C THR A 294 -3.77 18.52 -1.36
N GLY A 295 -3.07 17.66 -2.11
CA GLY A 295 -1.82 18.03 -2.80
C GLY A 295 -2.04 19.18 -3.79
N ARG A 296 -3.07 19.10 -4.65
CA ARG A 296 -3.44 20.19 -5.56
C ARG A 296 -3.79 21.47 -4.82
N ALA A 297 -4.60 21.36 -3.76
CA ALA A 297 -4.96 22.50 -2.96
C ALA A 297 -3.73 23.15 -2.28
N ALA A 298 -2.77 22.33 -1.82
CA ALA A 298 -1.53 22.79 -1.25
C ALA A 298 -0.64 23.49 -2.29
N GLY A 299 -0.56 22.95 -3.51
CA GLY A 299 0.14 23.58 -4.62
C GLY A 299 -0.45 24.94 -4.99
N ALA A 300 -1.77 25.04 -5.05
CA ALA A 300 -2.51 26.27 -5.34
C ALA A 300 -2.60 27.24 -4.14
N LYS A 301 -2.09 26.89 -2.95
CA LYS A 301 -2.28 27.62 -1.68
C LYS A 301 -3.75 27.91 -1.35
N ASP A 302 -4.66 27.04 -1.76
CA ASP A 302 -6.12 27.20 -1.57
C ASP A 302 -6.60 26.38 -0.36
N TRP A 303 -6.68 27.02 0.80
CA TRP A 303 -7.17 26.41 2.03
C TRP A 303 -8.63 25.99 1.96
N LYS A 304 -9.48 26.75 1.27
CA LYS A 304 -10.92 26.42 1.15
C LYS A 304 -11.11 25.15 0.30
N ARG A 305 -10.34 25.02 -0.79
CA ARG A 305 -10.31 23.82 -1.62
C ARG A 305 -9.82 22.61 -0.84
N LEU A 306 -8.77 22.76 -0.01
CA LEU A 306 -8.29 21.68 0.85
C LEU A 306 -9.36 21.18 1.80
N LEU A 307 -10.02 22.10 2.54
CA LEU A 307 -11.09 21.73 3.46
C LEU A 307 -12.25 21.05 2.77
N ARG A 308 -12.66 21.55 1.60
CA ARG A 308 -13.73 20.93 0.80
C ARG A 308 -13.34 19.52 0.34
N ALA A 309 -12.12 19.33 -0.15
CA ALA A 309 -11.62 18.03 -0.58
C ALA A 309 -11.61 17.04 0.58
N PHE A 310 -10.99 17.41 1.70
CA PHE A 310 -10.93 16.57 2.89
C PHE A 310 -12.31 16.22 3.44
N ARG A 311 -13.23 17.18 3.48
CA ARG A 311 -14.60 16.95 3.92
C ARG A 311 -15.33 15.92 3.01
N LEU A 312 -15.32 16.13 1.69
CA LEU A 312 -16.06 15.28 0.76
C LEU A 312 -15.52 13.86 0.70
N THR A 313 -14.20 13.69 0.76
CA THR A 313 -13.57 12.36 0.81
C THR A 313 -13.85 11.66 2.13
N SER A 314 -13.81 12.39 3.26
CA SER A 314 -14.11 11.83 4.59
C SER A 314 -15.60 11.45 4.74
N GLU A 315 -16.54 12.24 4.18
CA GLU A 315 -17.96 11.89 4.19
C GLU A 315 -18.22 10.56 3.47
N LEU A 316 -17.61 10.34 2.29
CA LEU A 316 -17.73 9.08 1.56
C LEU A 316 -17.02 7.93 2.26
N ALA A 317 -15.81 8.16 2.76
CA ALA A 317 -15.07 7.16 3.53
C ALA A 317 -15.82 6.72 4.80
N LEU A 318 -16.49 7.67 5.50
CA LEU A 318 -17.33 7.37 6.65
C LEU A 318 -18.52 6.49 6.25
N GLY A 319 -19.21 6.83 5.16
CA GLY A 319 -20.31 5.99 4.65
C GLY A 319 -19.87 4.56 4.34
N PHE A 320 -18.72 4.40 3.68
CA PHE A 320 -18.13 3.08 3.43
C PHE A 320 -17.69 2.38 4.71
N SER A 321 -17.08 3.09 5.68
CA SER A 321 -16.70 2.51 6.96
C SER A 321 -17.91 1.97 7.73
N ILE A 322 -19.02 2.72 7.75
CA ILE A 322 -20.26 2.29 8.38
C ILE A 322 -20.80 1.05 7.67
N ALA A 323 -20.85 1.06 6.32
CA ALA A 323 -21.33 -0.07 5.54
C ALA A 323 -20.48 -1.33 5.76
N LEU A 324 -19.14 -1.21 5.79
CA LEU A 324 -18.23 -2.30 6.08
C LEU A 324 -18.41 -2.81 7.51
N SER A 325 -18.45 -1.93 8.50
CA SER A 325 -18.66 -2.30 9.91
C SER A 325 -19.98 -3.06 10.12
N LEU A 326 -21.08 -2.52 9.60
CA LEU A 326 -22.40 -3.17 9.68
C LEU A 326 -22.43 -4.47 8.88
N GLY A 327 -21.85 -4.47 7.68
CA GLY A 327 -21.75 -5.68 6.85
C GLY A 327 -21.03 -6.81 7.58
N PHE A 328 -19.95 -6.50 8.29
CA PHE A 328 -19.22 -7.53 9.06
C PHE A 328 -19.93 -7.95 10.34
N LEU A 329 -20.67 -7.06 10.99
CA LEU A 329 -21.53 -7.45 12.12
C LEU A 329 -22.63 -8.42 11.69
N LEU A 330 -23.16 -8.27 10.47
CA LEU A 330 -24.24 -9.12 9.96
C LEU A 330 -23.73 -10.40 9.30
N LEU A 331 -22.60 -10.34 8.59
CA LEU A 331 -22.08 -11.42 7.73
C LEU A 331 -20.73 -11.97 8.21
N GLY A 332 -20.20 -11.48 9.33
CA GLY A 332 -18.86 -11.86 9.79
C GLY A 332 -18.77 -13.33 10.20
N ASP A 333 -19.83 -13.92 10.71
CA ASP A 333 -19.87 -15.35 11.02
C ASP A 333 -19.76 -16.20 9.74
N GLN A 334 -20.47 -15.82 8.68
CA GLN A 334 -20.38 -16.47 7.38
C GLN A 334 -18.97 -16.34 6.80
N PHE A 335 -18.37 -15.13 6.92
CA PHE A 335 -16.99 -14.92 6.49
C PHE A 335 -16.02 -15.84 7.24
N ILE A 336 -16.14 -15.95 8.57
CA ILE A 336 -15.31 -16.84 9.40
C ILE A 336 -15.50 -18.30 8.97
N MET A 337 -16.76 -18.75 8.77
CA MET A 337 -17.07 -20.12 8.31
C MET A 337 -16.47 -20.44 6.93
N MET A 338 -16.37 -19.45 6.04
CA MET A 338 -15.74 -19.63 4.73
C MET A 338 -14.21 -19.75 4.81
N MET A 339 -13.59 -19.13 5.82
CA MET A 339 -12.13 -19.06 5.95
C MET A 339 -11.51 -20.28 6.60
N THR A 340 -12.25 -20.99 7.47
CA THR A 340 -11.74 -22.18 8.18
C THR A 340 -12.85 -23.16 8.49
N THR A 341 -12.49 -24.44 8.59
CA THR A 341 -13.38 -25.52 9.09
C THR A 341 -13.11 -25.88 10.55
N ASP A 342 -12.02 -25.36 11.13
CA ASP A 342 -11.65 -25.60 12.52
C ASP A 342 -12.54 -24.83 13.50
N GLU A 343 -13.26 -25.56 14.37
CA GLU A 343 -14.25 -24.97 15.26
C GLU A 343 -13.63 -24.17 16.40
N ALA A 344 -12.43 -24.52 16.87
CA ALA A 344 -11.72 -23.77 17.91
C ALA A 344 -11.31 -22.38 17.38
N THR A 345 -10.76 -22.33 16.19
CA THR A 345 -10.43 -21.08 15.47
C THR A 345 -11.67 -20.24 15.20
N ARG A 346 -12.80 -20.87 14.77
CA ARG A 346 -14.08 -20.18 14.55
C ARG A 346 -14.61 -19.55 15.83
N ALA A 347 -14.63 -20.30 16.94
CA ALA A 347 -15.10 -19.82 18.23
C ALA A 347 -14.27 -18.61 18.69
N THR A 348 -12.96 -18.70 18.55
CA THR A 348 -12.03 -17.62 18.89
C THR A 348 -12.25 -16.39 18.01
N ALA A 349 -12.35 -16.55 16.68
CA ALA A 349 -12.62 -15.43 15.78
C ALA A 349 -13.97 -14.75 16.06
N ARG A 350 -15.03 -15.54 16.39
CA ARG A 350 -16.33 -15.00 16.79
C ARG A 350 -16.25 -14.13 18.05
N SER A 351 -15.43 -14.50 19.03
CA SER A 351 -15.28 -13.74 20.27
C SER A 351 -14.71 -12.34 20.04
N PHE A 352 -13.91 -12.14 18.96
CA PHE A 352 -13.30 -10.87 18.61
C PHE A 352 -14.00 -10.13 17.45
N LEU A 353 -15.07 -10.69 16.90
CA LEU A 353 -15.78 -10.14 15.73
C LEU A 353 -16.17 -8.67 15.92
N ILE A 354 -16.67 -8.30 17.11
CA ILE A 354 -17.08 -6.92 17.40
C ILE A 354 -15.92 -5.93 17.29
N TRP A 355 -14.73 -6.29 17.75
CA TRP A 355 -13.55 -5.43 17.69
C TRP A 355 -13.08 -5.24 16.25
N CYS A 356 -13.09 -6.33 15.49
CA CYS A 356 -12.76 -6.28 14.05
C CYS A 356 -13.78 -5.43 13.30
N ALA A 357 -15.08 -5.58 13.56
CA ALA A 357 -16.14 -4.79 12.95
C ALA A 357 -16.04 -3.29 13.25
N LEU A 358 -15.55 -2.90 14.44
CA LEU A 358 -15.33 -1.50 14.80
C LEU A 358 -14.09 -0.89 14.15
N THR A 359 -13.13 -1.71 13.69
CA THR A 359 -11.86 -1.22 13.13
C THR A 359 -12.00 -0.28 11.93
N PRO A 360 -12.84 -0.55 10.90
CA PRO A 360 -13.02 0.37 9.79
C PRO A 360 -13.54 1.73 10.23
N LEU A 361 -14.46 1.76 11.20
CA LEU A 361 -15.09 2.98 11.69
C LEU A 361 -14.10 3.84 12.50
N LEU A 362 -13.41 3.23 13.47
CA LEU A 362 -12.43 3.92 14.32
C LEU A 362 -11.12 4.23 13.58
N GLY A 363 -10.78 3.43 12.58
CA GLY A 363 -9.60 3.62 11.75
C GLY A 363 -9.75 4.69 10.67
N MET A 364 -10.95 4.90 10.14
CA MET A 364 -11.21 5.81 9.02
C MET A 364 -10.60 7.20 9.20
N PRO A 365 -10.70 7.88 10.36
CA PRO A 365 -10.08 9.19 10.54
C PRO A 365 -8.56 9.16 10.34
N SER A 366 -7.88 8.09 10.78
CA SER A 366 -6.44 7.96 10.60
C SER A 366 -6.04 7.80 9.13
N TRP A 367 -6.79 7.01 8.33
CA TRP A 367 -6.55 6.87 6.89
C TRP A 367 -6.74 8.20 6.15
N GLN A 368 -7.81 8.95 6.47
CA GLN A 368 -8.08 10.22 5.80
C GLN A 368 -7.05 11.30 6.16
N LEU A 369 -6.62 11.35 7.43
CA LEU A 369 -5.57 12.27 7.89
C LEU A 369 -4.20 11.91 7.30
N ASP A 370 -3.90 10.63 7.15
CA ASP A 370 -2.70 10.18 6.43
C ASP A 370 -2.69 10.73 4.98
N GLY A 371 -3.78 10.53 4.23
CA GLY A 371 -3.91 11.07 2.88
C GLY A 371 -3.75 12.59 2.83
N LEU A 372 -4.38 13.32 3.76
CA LEU A 372 -4.24 14.77 3.89
C LEU A 372 -2.78 15.20 4.09
N MET A 373 -2.09 14.57 5.04
CA MET A 373 -0.71 14.94 5.41
C MET A 373 0.31 14.52 4.34
N ILE A 374 0.07 13.40 3.64
CA ILE A 374 0.88 13.01 2.47
C ILE A 374 0.72 14.07 1.37
N GLY A 375 -0.49 14.41 0.98
CA GLY A 375 -0.76 15.42 -0.05
C GLY A 375 -0.13 16.78 0.28
N ALA A 376 -0.16 17.18 1.55
CA ALA A 376 0.47 18.40 2.05
C ALA A 376 1.99 18.25 2.28
N THR A 377 2.60 17.08 1.99
CA THR A 377 4.04 16.77 2.20
C THR A 377 4.54 17.04 3.61
N ARG A 378 3.72 16.72 4.65
CA ARG A 378 4.06 16.87 6.06
C ARG A 378 4.80 15.64 6.62
N GLY A 379 5.81 15.16 5.92
CA GLY A 379 6.58 13.96 6.24
C GLY A 379 7.06 13.86 7.69
N PRO A 380 7.80 14.85 8.23
CA PRO A 380 8.28 14.79 9.62
C PRO A 380 7.15 14.65 10.66
N LEU A 381 6.01 15.34 10.43
CA LEU A 381 4.84 15.21 11.30
C LEU A 381 4.27 13.79 11.25
N MET A 382 4.09 13.23 10.06
CA MET A 382 3.53 11.89 9.89
C MET A 382 4.40 10.81 10.53
N ARG A 383 5.71 10.88 10.34
CA ARG A 383 6.68 10.00 10.98
C ARG A 383 6.57 10.07 12.51
N ASN A 384 6.63 11.29 13.07
CA ASN A 384 6.61 11.47 14.51
C ASN A 384 5.25 11.07 15.12
N ALA A 385 4.14 11.37 14.44
CA ALA A 385 2.80 10.97 14.85
C ALA A 385 2.63 9.45 14.88
N MET A 386 3.16 8.75 13.87
CA MET A 386 3.08 7.29 13.82
C MET A 386 3.94 6.64 14.91
N ILE A 387 5.16 7.14 15.14
CA ILE A 387 6.03 6.64 16.22
C ILE A 387 5.34 6.87 17.58
N ALA A 388 4.78 8.05 17.82
CA ALA A 388 4.05 8.35 19.06
C ALA A 388 2.84 7.42 19.24
N ALA A 389 2.06 7.21 18.19
CA ALA A 389 0.93 6.28 18.23
C ALA A 389 1.36 4.83 18.50
N LEU A 390 2.47 4.38 17.91
CA LEU A 390 3.05 3.06 18.19
C LEU A 390 3.46 2.94 19.67
N VAL A 391 4.11 3.95 20.24
CA VAL A 391 4.50 3.95 21.67
C VAL A 391 3.25 3.88 22.56
N ILE A 392 2.22 4.68 22.24
CA ILE A 392 0.94 4.65 22.97
C ILE A 392 0.31 3.25 22.89
N TYR A 393 0.31 2.64 21.69
CA TYR A 393 -0.23 1.29 21.48
C TYR A 393 0.50 0.26 22.35
N LEU A 394 1.83 0.23 22.32
CA LEU A 394 2.63 -0.71 23.09
C LEU A 394 2.42 -0.52 24.61
N ALA A 395 2.33 0.73 25.06
CA ALA A 395 2.05 1.05 26.46
C ALA A 395 0.64 0.59 26.88
N LEU A 396 -0.37 0.81 26.04
CA LEU A 396 -1.74 0.34 26.29
C LEU A 396 -1.82 -1.18 26.27
N ASP A 397 -1.15 -1.87 25.34
CA ASP A 397 -1.09 -3.32 25.31
C ASP A 397 -0.47 -3.90 26.59
N ALA A 398 0.61 -3.28 27.08
CA ALA A 398 1.28 -3.70 28.30
C ALA A 398 0.38 -3.62 29.55
N VAL A 399 -0.66 -2.77 29.54
CA VAL A 399 -1.62 -2.62 30.64
C VAL A 399 -2.90 -3.41 30.39
N LEU A 400 -3.46 -3.31 29.19
CA LEU A 400 -4.78 -3.86 28.89
C LEU A 400 -4.73 -5.38 28.65
N ARG A 401 -3.66 -5.88 28.02
CA ARG A 401 -3.55 -7.32 27.73
C ARG A 401 -3.42 -8.17 29.00
N PRO A 402 -2.60 -7.83 30.02
CA PRO A 402 -2.60 -8.58 31.28
C PRO A 402 -3.94 -8.55 32.04
N ALA A 403 -4.72 -7.46 31.88
CA ALA A 403 -6.00 -7.30 32.56
C ALA A 403 -7.16 -8.02 31.84
N PHE A 404 -7.16 -8.04 30.51
CA PHE A 404 -8.30 -8.48 29.70
C PHE A 404 -7.92 -9.53 28.63
N GLY A 405 -6.70 -10.09 28.69
CA GLY A 405 -6.20 -11.08 27.71
C GLY A 405 -6.27 -10.57 26.28
N ALA A 406 -6.65 -11.42 25.34
CA ALA A 406 -6.76 -11.09 23.92
C ALA A 406 -7.78 -9.97 23.62
N HIS A 407 -8.81 -9.77 24.45
CA HIS A 407 -9.70 -8.59 24.33
C HIS A 407 -8.95 -7.29 24.63
N GLY A 408 -8.02 -7.30 25.59
CA GLY A 408 -7.15 -6.16 25.89
C GLY A 408 -6.23 -5.80 24.72
N LEU A 409 -5.72 -6.82 24.01
CA LEU A 409 -4.93 -6.63 22.79
C LEU A 409 -5.76 -5.91 21.71
N TRP A 410 -7.01 -6.31 21.47
CA TRP A 410 -7.90 -5.66 20.51
C TRP A 410 -8.23 -4.22 20.91
N LEU A 411 -8.49 -3.98 22.20
CA LEU A 411 -8.73 -2.62 22.72
C LEU A 411 -7.52 -1.72 22.48
N ALA A 412 -6.31 -2.21 22.75
CA ALA A 412 -5.08 -1.49 22.49
C ALA A 412 -4.88 -1.22 20.99
N PHE A 413 -5.22 -2.20 20.14
CA PHE A 413 -5.13 -2.07 18.69
C PHE A 413 -6.13 -1.05 18.12
N LEU A 414 -7.36 -1.01 18.60
CA LEU A 414 -8.33 0.04 18.25
C LEU A 414 -7.87 1.42 18.73
N ALA A 415 -7.35 1.49 19.97
CA ALA A 415 -6.76 2.72 20.49
C ALA A 415 -5.57 3.20 19.66
N TYR A 416 -4.80 2.29 19.05
CA TYR A 416 -3.74 2.64 18.10
C TYR A 416 -4.24 3.47 16.91
N TYR A 417 -5.37 3.08 16.29
CA TYR A 417 -5.98 3.84 15.21
C TYR A 417 -6.45 5.23 15.68
N VAL A 418 -7.05 5.30 16.86
CA VAL A 418 -7.49 6.58 17.45
C VAL A 418 -6.28 7.46 17.78
N ALA A 419 -5.22 6.89 18.37
CA ALA A 419 -3.98 7.59 18.65
C ALA A 419 -3.31 8.14 17.39
N ARG A 420 -3.30 7.37 16.28
CA ARG A 420 -2.80 7.83 14.97
C ARG A 420 -3.56 9.07 14.49
N ALA A 421 -4.89 9.04 14.57
CA ALA A 421 -5.70 10.19 14.20
C ALA A 421 -5.42 11.40 15.11
N GLY A 422 -5.38 11.20 16.42
CA GLY A 422 -5.12 12.25 17.40
C GLY A 422 -3.75 12.91 17.23
N THR A 423 -2.70 12.11 17.09
CA THR A 423 -1.33 12.62 16.91
C THR A 423 -1.14 13.36 15.58
N LEU A 424 -1.82 12.95 14.50
CA LEU A 424 -1.82 13.68 13.24
C LEU A 424 -2.58 15.01 13.35
N MET A 425 -3.67 15.07 14.12
CA MET A 425 -4.45 16.31 14.33
C MET A 425 -3.67 17.40 15.09
N VAL A 426 -2.66 17.03 15.89
CA VAL A 426 -1.75 18.00 16.52
C VAL A 426 -1.06 18.90 15.48
N GLY A 427 -0.83 18.38 14.27
CA GLY A 427 -0.23 19.13 13.17
C GLY A 427 -1.18 20.10 12.44
N TRP A 428 -2.49 20.05 12.72
CA TRP A 428 -3.50 20.85 12.01
C TRP A 428 -3.26 22.37 12.06
N PRO A 429 -2.91 22.99 13.20
CA PRO A 429 -2.62 24.43 13.24
C PRO A 429 -1.40 24.81 12.39
N GLY A 430 -0.37 23.96 12.36
CA GLY A 430 0.81 24.15 11.53
C GLY A 430 0.51 24.03 10.03
N LEU A 431 -0.37 23.10 9.67
CA LEU A 431 -0.85 22.95 8.30
C LEU A 431 -1.62 24.21 7.87
N LYS A 432 -2.57 24.67 8.67
CA LYS A 432 -3.35 25.89 8.36
C LYS A 432 -2.46 27.11 8.16
N ARG A 433 -1.47 27.33 9.03
CA ARG A 433 -0.52 28.45 8.91
C ARG A 433 0.23 28.46 7.58
N SER A 434 0.63 27.31 7.07
CA SER A 434 1.36 27.22 5.79
C SER A 434 0.55 27.58 4.54
N PHE A 435 -0.75 27.78 4.66
CA PHE A 435 -1.62 28.29 3.59
C PHE A 435 -1.84 29.81 3.69
N MET A 436 -1.45 30.43 4.81
CA MET A 436 -1.63 31.85 5.04
C MET A 436 -0.35 32.65 4.77
N THR A 437 0.79 31.94 4.69
CA THR A 437 2.10 32.44 4.26
C THR A 437 2.36 32.07 2.79
#